data_43b386866223247f51f48ee7ad957259
#
_entry.id   43b386866223247f51f48ee7ad957259
#
_cell.length_a   1.000
_cell.length_b   1.000
_cell.length_c   1.000
_cell.angle_alpha   90.00
_cell.angle_beta   90.00
_cell.angle_gamma   90.00
#
_symmetry.space_group_name_H-M   'P 1'
#
loop_
_entity.id
_entity.type
_entity.pdbx_description
1 polymer ?
#
loop_
_entity_poly.entity_id
_entity_poly.type
_entity_poly.pdbx_seq_one_letter_code
_entity_poly.pdbx_strand_id
1 'polypeptide(L)'
;AAMNGRKQILLPNATFIHDSPVQKEIVILVIGEALRADHLNLLGYNRDTNPLTKNLGIIAFPIGESCATNTIGSTACILTHEGRTASSRTNFETLPSYLTRHGVETIFRSNNSGPPPVNVDTYQTAENLFNACSGQTCPDKVRDGALNLGLRELLEGTVSNRVFVTIHQSGSHGPAYYSKYPDDFEFFTPVCKTVQIANCSQQELINAYDNTIRYTD
;
A
#
# COMPACT_ATOMS: atom_id res chain seq x y z
N ALA A 1 -17.81 1.38 6.82
CA ALA A 1 -17.83 2.42 7.84
C ALA A 1 -17.51 3.74 7.16
N ALA A 2 -18.47 4.66 7.11
CA ALA A 2 -18.30 5.97 6.50
C ALA A 2 -17.16 6.72 7.19
N MET A 3 -16.04 6.83 6.55
CA MET A 3 -14.96 7.69 6.95
C MET A 3 -15.33 9.12 6.57
N ASN A 4 -15.69 9.93 7.58
CA ASN A 4 -15.91 11.36 7.57
C ASN A 4 -16.93 11.88 6.54
N GLY A 5 -18.04 12.38 7.03
CA GLY A 5 -19.16 13.00 6.29
C GLY A 5 -18.84 14.23 5.41
N ARG A 6 -17.66 14.29 4.81
CA ARG A 6 -17.34 15.25 3.76
C ARG A 6 -17.88 14.71 2.44
N LYS A 7 -18.82 15.42 1.89
CA LYS A 7 -19.41 15.13 0.57
C LYS A 7 -18.31 15.16 -0.49
N GLN A 8 -18.11 14.05 -1.18
CA GLN A 8 -17.19 13.98 -2.31
C GLN A 8 -17.76 14.69 -3.53
N ILE A 9 -16.90 15.35 -4.30
CA ILE A 9 -17.25 15.88 -5.62
C ILE A 9 -17.17 14.71 -6.58
N LEU A 10 -18.30 14.29 -7.13
CA LEU A 10 -18.38 13.17 -8.06
C LEU A 10 -17.83 13.55 -9.43
N LEU A 11 -17.11 12.62 -10.04
CA LEU A 11 -16.68 12.72 -11.43
C LEU A 11 -17.84 12.41 -12.39
N PRO A 12 -17.75 12.84 -13.66
CA PRO A 12 -18.72 12.44 -14.66
C PRO A 12 -18.85 10.92 -14.77
N ASN A 13 -20.06 10.45 -15.09
CA ASN A 13 -20.28 9.03 -15.32
C ASN A 13 -19.48 8.54 -16.53
N ALA A 14 -18.89 7.35 -16.40
CA ALA A 14 -18.34 6.63 -17.52
C ALA A 14 -19.24 5.45 -17.90
N THR A 15 -19.16 5.04 -19.14
CA THR A 15 -19.77 3.80 -19.62
C THR A 15 -18.64 2.85 -20.03
N PHE A 16 -18.78 1.57 -19.72
CA PHE A 16 -17.87 0.57 -20.25
C PHE A 16 -18.09 0.44 -21.76
N ILE A 17 -16.99 0.45 -22.53
CA ILE A 17 -17.01 0.35 -23.99
C ILE A 17 -17.32 -1.10 -24.43
N HIS A 18 -17.07 -2.05 -23.55
CA HIS A 18 -17.26 -3.48 -23.79
C HIS A 18 -18.14 -4.12 -22.71
N ASP A 19 -18.84 -5.17 -23.07
CA ASP A 19 -19.56 -6.05 -22.15
C ASP A 19 -18.63 -6.61 -21.07
N SER A 20 -19.22 -7.24 -20.05
CA SER A 20 -18.44 -7.88 -18.99
C SER A 20 -17.39 -8.81 -19.58
N PRO A 21 -16.14 -8.77 -19.06
CA PRO A 21 -15.07 -9.60 -19.56
C PRO A 21 -15.44 -11.08 -19.42
N VAL A 22 -15.04 -11.89 -20.40
CA VAL A 22 -15.25 -13.35 -20.40
C VAL A 22 -14.40 -13.99 -19.29
N GLN A 23 -13.27 -13.36 -18.96
CA GLN A 23 -12.36 -13.78 -17.88
C GLN A 23 -12.36 -12.74 -16.77
N LYS A 24 -12.13 -13.21 -15.52
CA LYS A 24 -11.98 -12.32 -14.37
C LYS A 24 -10.75 -11.44 -14.54
N GLU A 25 -10.96 -10.13 -14.42
CA GLU A 25 -9.93 -9.09 -14.44
C GLU A 25 -9.71 -8.58 -13.00
N ILE A 26 -8.50 -8.73 -12.49
CA ILE A 26 -8.10 -8.26 -11.18
C ILE A 26 -6.97 -7.25 -11.35
N VAL A 27 -7.19 -6.03 -10.84
CA VAL A 27 -6.15 -5.00 -10.77
C VAL A 27 -5.83 -4.75 -9.31
N ILE A 28 -4.54 -4.83 -8.97
CA ILE A 28 -4.04 -4.57 -7.61
C ILE A 28 -3.16 -3.32 -7.63
N LEU A 29 -3.56 -2.31 -6.90
CA LEU A 29 -2.78 -1.09 -6.65
C LEU A 29 -2.14 -1.21 -5.27
N VAL A 30 -0.82 -1.34 -5.20
CA VAL A 30 -0.07 -1.29 -3.94
C VAL A 30 0.48 0.12 -3.76
N ILE A 31 0.12 0.77 -2.66
CA ILE A 31 0.62 2.08 -2.27
C ILE A 31 1.62 1.86 -1.13
N GLY A 32 2.91 2.04 -1.44
CA GLY A 32 3.98 2.01 -0.45
C GLY A 32 4.05 3.29 0.38
N GLU A 33 4.88 3.29 1.41
CA GLU A 33 5.11 4.43 2.29
C GLU A 33 6.60 4.66 2.49
N ALA A 34 7.05 5.90 2.32
CA ALA A 34 8.42 6.38 2.57
C ALA A 34 9.52 5.55 1.87
N LEU A 35 9.19 4.94 0.73
CA LEU A 35 10.13 4.16 -0.08
C LEU A 35 10.98 5.08 -0.96
N ARG A 36 12.31 4.96 -0.84
CA ARG A 36 13.28 5.75 -1.61
C ARG A 36 13.81 4.95 -2.80
N ALA A 37 13.83 5.57 -3.98
CA ALA A 37 14.34 4.96 -5.20
C ALA A 37 15.83 4.56 -5.10
N ASP A 38 16.64 5.37 -4.41
CA ASP A 38 18.08 5.13 -4.22
C ASP A 38 18.42 3.99 -3.25
N HIS A 39 17.41 3.35 -2.64
CA HIS A 39 17.52 2.15 -1.83
C HIS A 39 16.88 0.91 -2.48
N LEU A 40 16.46 1.02 -3.74
CA LEU A 40 15.90 -0.10 -4.50
C LEU A 40 16.97 -0.79 -5.36
N ASN A 41 17.22 -2.08 -5.10
CA ASN A 41 18.12 -2.88 -5.94
C ASN A 41 17.69 -2.90 -7.41
N LEU A 42 16.38 -2.89 -7.66
CA LEU A 42 15.78 -2.77 -8.99
C LEU A 42 16.23 -1.52 -9.78
N LEU A 43 16.62 -0.46 -9.07
CA LEU A 43 17.06 0.81 -9.66
C LEU A 43 18.57 1.02 -9.52
N GLY A 44 19.33 -0.03 -9.18
CA GLY A 44 20.80 0.01 -9.13
C GLY A 44 21.40 0.18 -7.74
N TYR A 45 20.61 0.12 -6.67
CA TYR A 45 21.17 0.08 -5.33
C TYR A 45 21.99 -1.20 -5.14
N ASN A 46 23.15 -1.09 -4.48
CA ASN A 46 24.11 -2.18 -4.37
C ASN A 46 23.75 -3.28 -3.36
N ARG A 47 22.70 -3.08 -2.55
CA ARG A 47 22.23 -4.06 -1.57
C ARG A 47 20.97 -4.76 -2.10
N ASP A 48 20.82 -6.04 -1.76
CA ASP A 48 19.69 -6.88 -2.20
C ASP A 48 18.43 -6.60 -1.38
N THR A 49 17.80 -5.47 -1.66
CA THR A 49 16.58 -4.99 -1.01
C THR A 49 15.29 -5.46 -1.70
N ASN A 50 15.40 -5.97 -2.93
CA ASN A 50 14.25 -6.45 -3.72
C ASN A 50 14.51 -7.87 -4.27
N PRO A 51 14.72 -8.88 -3.39
CA PRO A 51 15.08 -10.25 -3.82
C PRO A 51 13.96 -10.96 -4.57
N LEU A 52 12.69 -10.64 -4.30
CA LEU A 52 11.53 -11.29 -4.89
C LEU A 52 11.14 -10.63 -6.22
N THR A 53 10.89 -9.33 -6.21
CA THR A 53 10.36 -8.61 -7.38
C THR A 53 11.39 -8.47 -8.51
N LYS A 54 12.69 -8.41 -8.22
CA LYS A 54 13.74 -8.29 -9.25
C LYS A 54 13.71 -9.40 -10.32
N ASN A 55 13.14 -10.56 -9.99
CA ASN A 55 13.08 -11.73 -10.89
C ASN A 55 11.72 -11.89 -11.59
N LEU A 56 10.77 -10.99 -11.34
CA LEU A 56 9.40 -11.11 -11.87
C LEU A 56 9.20 -10.42 -13.24
N GLY A 57 10.27 -9.90 -13.87
CA GLY A 57 10.17 -9.19 -15.15
C GLY A 57 9.31 -7.92 -15.08
N ILE A 58 9.30 -7.24 -13.92
CA ILE A 58 8.53 -6.01 -13.71
C ILE A 58 9.09 -4.85 -14.53
N ILE A 59 8.24 -3.88 -14.83
CA ILE A 59 8.64 -2.60 -15.41
C ILE A 59 8.92 -1.64 -14.26
N ALA A 60 10.19 -1.30 -14.07
CA ALA A 60 10.61 -0.32 -13.08
C ALA A 60 10.83 1.06 -13.73
N PHE A 61 10.23 2.10 -13.16
CA PHE A 61 10.45 3.49 -13.60
C PHE A 61 11.61 4.09 -12.80
N PRO A 62 12.69 4.52 -13.45
CA PRO A 62 13.89 4.99 -12.76
C PRO A 62 13.70 6.34 -12.06
N ILE A 63 12.70 7.10 -12.49
CA ILE A 63 12.39 8.42 -11.93
C ILE A 63 10.93 8.44 -11.53
N GLY A 64 10.69 8.58 -10.24
CA GLY A 64 9.37 8.79 -9.64
C GLY A 64 9.45 9.89 -8.60
N GLU A 65 8.57 10.88 -8.70
CA GLU A 65 8.48 11.98 -7.74
C GLU A 65 7.17 11.87 -6.96
N SER A 66 7.26 11.86 -5.64
CA SER A 66 6.08 12.05 -4.78
C SER A 66 5.61 13.49 -4.90
N CYS A 67 4.31 13.70 -5.04
CA CYS A 67 3.72 15.04 -5.10
C CYS A 67 3.63 15.74 -3.74
N ALA A 68 3.86 15.03 -2.65
CA ALA A 68 3.90 15.58 -1.31
C ALA A 68 4.88 14.79 -0.43
N THR A 69 5.31 15.42 0.67
CA THR A 69 6.19 14.83 1.68
C THR A 69 5.42 14.20 2.85
N ASN A 70 4.11 14.06 2.71
CA ASN A 70 3.25 13.44 3.71
C ASN A 70 2.20 12.53 3.04
N THR A 71 1.72 11.55 3.78
CA THR A 71 0.79 10.52 3.31
C THR A 71 -0.52 11.10 2.77
N ILE A 72 -1.11 12.10 3.47
CA ILE A 72 -2.40 12.68 3.09
C ILE A 72 -2.32 13.33 1.69
N GLY A 73 -1.30 14.15 1.47
CA GLY A 73 -1.09 14.80 0.17
C GLY A 73 -0.75 13.81 -0.93
N SER A 74 0.14 12.85 -0.65
CA SER A 74 0.57 11.84 -1.62
C SER A 74 -0.57 10.91 -2.03
N THR A 75 -1.37 10.43 -1.08
CA THR A 75 -2.53 9.57 -1.39
C THR A 75 -3.64 10.32 -2.12
N ALA A 76 -3.84 11.61 -1.84
CA ALA A 76 -4.75 12.45 -2.62
C ALA A 76 -4.29 12.52 -4.09
N CYS A 77 -2.99 12.74 -4.35
CA CYS A 77 -2.43 12.70 -5.69
C CYS A 77 -2.63 11.36 -6.41
N ILE A 78 -2.35 10.26 -5.72
CA ILE A 78 -2.40 8.91 -6.31
C ILE A 78 -3.82 8.51 -6.63
N LEU A 79 -4.77 8.85 -5.74
CA LEU A 79 -6.12 8.32 -5.79
C LEU A 79 -7.15 9.26 -6.43
N THR A 80 -6.79 10.50 -6.79
CA THR A 80 -7.72 11.42 -7.46
C THR A 80 -7.26 11.77 -8.87
N HIS A 81 -8.20 12.17 -9.72
CA HIS A 81 -7.93 12.55 -11.10
C HIS A 81 -7.07 13.82 -11.24
N GLU A 82 -6.96 14.62 -10.17
CA GLU A 82 -6.17 15.85 -10.18
C GLU A 82 -4.66 15.55 -10.15
N GLY A 83 -4.26 14.34 -9.74
CA GLY A 83 -2.85 13.97 -9.70
C GLY A 83 -2.03 14.98 -8.91
N ARG A 84 -0.97 15.52 -9.52
CA ARG A 84 -0.04 16.47 -8.89
C ARG A 84 -0.68 17.78 -8.40
N THR A 85 -1.83 18.15 -8.94
CA THR A 85 -2.56 19.36 -8.54
C THR A 85 -3.57 19.11 -7.44
N ALA A 86 -3.71 17.88 -6.97
CA ALA A 86 -4.65 17.50 -5.92
C ALA A 86 -4.43 18.30 -4.64
N SER A 87 -5.52 18.84 -4.13
CA SER A 87 -5.54 19.59 -2.88
C SER A 87 -6.09 18.73 -1.75
N SER A 88 -5.41 18.69 -0.61
CA SER A 88 -5.93 18.04 0.60
C SER A 88 -7.24 18.69 1.13
N ARG A 89 -7.61 19.85 0.60
CA ARG A 89 -8.84 20.59 0.96
C ARG A 89 -10.04 20.21 0.09
N THR A 90 -9.82 19.64 -1.09
CA THR A 90 -10.88 19.29 -2.04
C THR A 90 -11.07 17.78 -2.04
N ASN A 91 -12.28 17.35 -1.72
CA ASN A 91 -12.61 15.92 -1.67
C ASN A 91 -13.21 15.48 -3.00
N PHE A 92 -12.40 15.34 -4.03
CA PHE A 92 -12.84 14.65 -5.23
C PHE A 92 -13.05 13.17 -4.97
N GLU A 93 -13.94 12.57 -5.75
CA GLU A 93 -14.14 11.14 -5.78
C GLU A 93 -12.82 10.44 -6.11
N THR A 94 -12.44 9.49 -5.27
CA THR A 94 -11.20 8.71 -5.47
C THR A 94 -11.41 7.62 -6.51
N LEU A 95 -10.33 7.16 -7.14
CA LEU A 95 -10.39 6.07 -8.12
C LEU A 95 -11.12 4.82 -7.59
N PRO A 96 -10.86 4.31 -6.38
CA PRO A 96 -11.63 3.18 -5.86
C PRO A 96 -13.13 3.50 -5.76
N SER A 97 -13.50 4.68 -5.24
CA SER A 97 -14.91 5.09 -5.11
C SER A 97 -15.60 5.24 -6.46
N TYR A 98 -14.89 5.79 -7.44
CA TYR A 98 -15.36 5.90 -8.81
C TYR A 98 -15.64 4.54 -9.44
N LEU A 99 -14.71 3.59 -9.27
CA LEU A 99 -14.87 2.24 -9.78
C LEU A 99 -16.02 1.49 -9.12
N THR A 100 -16.18 1.63 -7.78
CA THR A 100 -17.34 1.08 -7.06
C THR A 100 -18.65 1.56 -7.66
N ARG A 101 -18.77 2.87 -7.87
CA ARG A 101 -19.97 3.50 -8.44
C ARG A 101 -20.28 3.03 -9.87
N HIS A 102 -19.28 2.50 -10.57
CA HIS A 102 -19.42 1.97 -11.93
C HIS A 102 -19.45 0.44 -11.99
N GLY A 103 -19.71 -0.24 -10.87
CA GLY A 103 -19.96 -1.68 -10.83
C GLY A 103 -18.71 -2.57 -10.86
N VAL A 104 -17.52 -2.00 -10.56
CA VAL A 104 -16.33 -2.78 -10.26
C VAL A 104 -16.35 -3.12 -8.78
N GLU A 105 -16.14 -4.39 -8.43
CA GLU A 105 -15.98 -4.77 -7.03
C GLU A 105 -14.67 -4.22 -6.47
N THR A 106 -14.74 -3.51 -5.36
CA THR A 106 -13.59 -2.79 -4.82
C THR A 106 -13.25 -3.21 -3.40
N ILE A 107 -11.97 -3.49 -3.19
CA ILE A 107 -11.41 -3.91 -1.91
C ILE A 107 -10.31 -2.92 -1.54
N PHE A 108 -10.40 -2.35 -0.34
CA PHE A 108 -9.36 -1.45 0.20
C PHE A 108 -8.83 -2.01 1.51
N ARG A 109 -7.54 -2.36 1.54
CA ARG A 109 -6.84 -2.82 2.73
C ARG A 109 -5.77 -1.81 3.13
N SER A 110 -5.74 -1.42 4.41
CA SER A 110 -4.80 -0.41 4.89
C SER A 110 -4.15 -0.78 6.21
N ASN A 111 -2.84 -0.56 6.28
CA ASN A 111 -2.05 -0.54 7.51
C ASN A 111 -1.47 0.86 7.78
N ASN A 112 -2.03 1.88 7.13
CA ASN A 112 -1.57 3.26 7.25
C ASN A 112 -2.77 4.18 7.51
N SER A 113 -2.50 5.38 8.01
CA SER A 113 -3.48 6.45 8.18
C SER A 113 -3.41 7.42 7.00
N GLY A 114 -4.46 8.22 6.83
CA GLY A 114 -4.42 9.38 5.94
C GLY A 114 -4.82 9.19 4.48
N PRO A 115 -5.39 8.05 4.01
CA PRO A 115 -5.98 8.05 2.68
C PRO A 115 -7.15 9.06 2.65
N PRO A 116 -7.43 9.68 1.50
CA PRO A 116 -8.65 10.45 1.34
C PRO A 116 -9.87 9.54 1.59
N PRO A 117 -11.04 10.11 1.87
CA PRO A 117 -12.27 9.33 2.03
C PRO A 117 -12.49 8.41 0.83
N VAL A 118 -12.70 7.12 1.09
CA VAL A 118 -13.01 6.12 0.06
C VAL A 118 -14.37 5.49 0.34
N ASN A 119 -15.15 5.30 -0.71
CA ASN A 119 -16.39 4.53 -0.69
C ASN A 119 -16.17 3.27 -1.51
N VAL A 120 -16.00 2.12 -0.85
CA VAL A 120 -15.63 0.84 -1.45
C VAL A 120 -16.50 -0.28 -0.87
N ASP A 121 -16.63 -1.38 -1.59
CA ASP A 121 -17.45 -2.52 -1.16
C ASP A 121 -16.87 -3.17 0.10
N THR A 122 -15.55 -3.33 0.15
CA THR A 122 -14.85 -3.92 1.29
C THR A 122 -13.72 -3.02 1.76
N TYR A 123 -13.77 -2.58 3.03
CA TYR A 123 -12.67 -1.86 3.68
C TYR A 123 -12.18 -2.64 4.91
N GLN A 124 -10.89 -2.97 4.95
CA GLN A 124 -10.28 -3.73 6.02
C GLN A 124 -8.97 -3.08 6.46
N THR A 125 -8.74 -2.98 7.77
CA THR A 125 -7.44 -2.59 8.31
C THR A 125 -6.59 -3.82 8.59
N ALA A 126 -5.26 -3.66 8.63
CA ALA A 126 -4.35 -4.72 9.04
C ALA A 126 -4.71 -5.26 10.44
N GLU A 127 -5.15 -4.38 11.35
CA GLU A 127 -5.61 -4.76 12.68
C GLU A 127 -6.87 -5.63 12.64
N ASN A 128 -7.87 -5.27 11.82
CA ASN A 128 -9.06 -6.10 11.66
C ASN A 128 -8.72 -7.49 11.11
N LEU A 129 -7.84 -7.56 10.11
CA LEU A 129 -7.40 -8.81 9.51
C LEU A 129 -6.60 -9.66 10.50
N PHE A 130 -5.70 -9.04 11.24
CA PHE A 130 -4.92 -9.69 12.30
C PHE A 130 -5.82 -10.28 13.38
N ASN A 131 -6.78 -9.50 13.90
CA ASN A 131 -7.70 -9.94 14.96
C ASN A 131 -8.67 -11.03 14.50
N ALA A 132 -8.97 -11.11 13.21
CA ALA A 132 -9.80 -12.15 12.62
C ALA A 132 -9.01 -13.43 12.28
N CYS A 133 -7.69 -13.37 12.28
CA CYS A 133 -6.84 -14.51 11.96
C CYS A 133 -6.87 -15.54 13.08
N SER A 134 -6.93 -16.83 12.71
CA SER A 134 -6.85 -17.95 13.63
C SER A 134 -5.98 -19.06 13.04
N GLY A 135 -5.14 -19.68 13.88
CA GLY A 135 -4.27 -20.78 13.49
C GLY A 135 -2.78 -20.42 13.47
N GLN A 136 -1.95 -21.38 13.05
CA GLN A 136 -0.49 -21.29 13.13
C GLN A 136 0.14 -20.35 12.09
N THR A 137 -0.59 -19.97 11.06
CA THR A 137 -0.10 -19.07 10.00
C THR A 137 -0.34 -17.59 10.28
N CYS A 138 -0.94 -17.27 11.43
CA CYS A 138 -1.17 -15.90 11.83
C CYS A 138 0.14 -15.21 12.22
N PRO A 139 0.34 -13.93 11.81
CA PRO A 139 1.52 -13.17 12.21
C PRO A 139 1.51 -12.91 13.73
N ASP A 140 2.69 -12.68 14.30
CA ASP A 140 2.88 -12.37 15.73
C ASP A 140 2.44 -10.95 16.11
N LYS A 141 2.44 -10.03 15.14
CA LYS A 141 2.11 -8.61 15.32
C LYS A 141 1.43 -8.05 14.08
N VAL A 142 0.72 -6.94 14.27
CA VAL A 142 0.15 -6.17 13.16
C VAL A 142 1.28 -5.52 12.35
N ARG A 143 1.48 -5.99 11.12
CA ARG A 143 2.41 -5.46 10.12
C ARG A 143 1.76 -5.54 8.73
N ASP A 144 2.46 -5.06 7.70
CA ASP A 144 1.93 -5.04 6.32
C ASP A 144 1.60 -6.44 5.78
N GLY A 145 2.31 -7.48 6.24
CA GLY A 145 1.98 -8.87 5.90
C GLY A 145 0.54 -9.28 6.27
N ALA A 146 -0.06 -8.65 7.28
CA ALA A 146 -1.45 -8.88 7.63
C ALA A 146 -2.43 -8.47 6.53
N LEU A 147 -2.04 -7.54 5.64
CA LEU A 147 -2.87 -7.11 4.51
C LEU A 147 -3.10 -8.23 3.48
N ASN A 148 -2.28 -9.27 3.48
CA ASN A 148 -2.40 -10.41 2.57
C ASN A 148 -3.27 -11.55 3.14
N LEU A 149 -3.63 -11.49 4.44
CA LEU A 149 -4.42 -12.55 5.07
C LEU A 149 -5.78 -12.74 4.37
N GLY A 150 -6.06 -13.96 3.92
CA GLY A 150 -7.31 -14.33 3.26
C GLY A 150 -7.59 -13.56 1.95
N LEU A 151 -6.58 -12.89 1.34
CA LEU A 151 -6.79 -12.13 0.10
C LEU A 151 -7.07 -13.05 -1.09
N ARG A 152 -6.34 -14.16 -1.18
CA ARG A 152 -6.55 -15.15 -2.24
C ARG A 152 -7.96 -15.72 -2.19
N GLU A 153 -8.39 -16.17 -1.02
CA GLU A 153 -9.71 -16.75 -0.78
C GLU A 153 -10.82 -15.75 -1.10
N LEU A 154 -10.62 -14.48 -0.73
CA LEU A 154 -11.55 -13.40 -1.05
C LEU A 154 -11.67 -13.20 -2.56
N LEU A 155 -10.54 -13.16 -3.29
CA LEU A 155 -10.50 -12.99 -4.74
C LEU A 155 -11.04 -14.20 -5.52
N GLU A 156 -10.81 -15.41 -5.02
CA GLU A 156 -11.35 -16.63 -5.60
C GLU A 156 -12.87 -16.76 -5.35
N GLY A 157 -13.34 -16.31 -4.19
CA GLY A 157 -14.74 -16.40 -3.79
C GLY A 157 -15.67 -15.34 -4.40
N THR A 158 -15.13 -14.24 -4.94
CA THR A 158 -15.98 -13.20 -5.55
C THR A 158 -16.59 -13.66 -6.87
N VAL A 159 -17.86 -13.29 -7.09
CA VAL A 159 -18.59 -13.54 -8.33
C VAL A 159 -18.35 -12.46 -9.38
N SER A 160 -17.78 -11.34 -9.00
CA SER A 160 -17.49 -10.23 -9.91
C SER A 160 -16.37 -10.60 -10.89
N ASN A 161 -16.55 -10.24 -12.16
CA ASN A 161 -15.55 -10.39 -13.19
C ASN A 161 -14.57 -9.20 -13.25
N ARG A 162 -14.84 -8.11 -12.53
CA ARG A 162 -13.96 -6.94 -12.43
C ARG A 162 -13.73 -6.60 -10.97
N VAL A 163 -12.49 -6.73 -10.52
CA VAL A 163 -12.10 -6.50 -9.13
C VAL A 163 -10.92 -5.52 -9.08
N PHE A 164 -11.04 -4.49 -8.27
CA PHE A 164 -9.97 -3.54 -8.00
C PHE A 164 -9.58 -3.60 -6.53
N VAL A 165 -8.34 -3.95 -6.26
CA VAL A 165 -7.79 -4.04 -4.90
C VAL A 165 -6.83 -2.90 -4.67
N THR A 166 -7.00 -2.16 -3.58
CA THR A 166 -6.00 -1.22 -3.08
C THR A 166 -5.38 -1.76 -1.80
N ILE A 167 -4.06 -1.84 -1.77
CA ILE A 167 -3.27 -2.20 -0.58
C ILE A 167 -2.44 -0.99 -0.19
N HIS A 168 -2.74 -0.37 0.95
CA HIS A 168 -2.03 0.79 1.47
C HIS A 168 -1.17 0.39 2.66
N GLN A 169 0.13 0.33 2.43
CA GLN A 169 1.12 -0.17 3.38
C GLN A 169 1.56 0.90 4.37
N SER A 170 2.02 0.48 5.55
CA SER A 170 2.81 1.27 6.48
C SER A 170 4.26 1.41 6.01
N GLY A 171 4.74 0.46 5.23
CA GLY A 171 6.02 0.45 4.55
C GLY A 171 7.20 0.83 5.42
N SER A 172 8.02 1.74 4.89
CA SER A 172 9.24 2.25 5.55
C SER A 172 9.01 3.51 6.38
N HIS A 173 7.81 3.68 6.95
CA HIS A 173 7.49 4.86 7.78
C HIS A 173 8.31 4.86 9.08
N GLY A 174 9.19 5.87 9.23
CA GLY A 174 10.04 6.05 10.40
C GLY A 174 9.32 6.67 11.61
N PRO A 175 10.04 6.87 12.75
CA PRO A 175 11.46 6.50 12.93
C PRO A 175 11.70 5.06 13.42
N ALA A 176 10.65 4.31 13.80
CA ALA A 176 10.77 2.96 14.37
C ALA A 176 10.90 1.87 13.29
N TYR A 177 11.86 2.00 12.38
CA TYR A 177 12.06 1.04 11.28
C TYR A 177 12.14 -0.41 11.74
N TYR A 178 12.87 -0.69 12.84
CA TYR A 178 13.08 -2.02 13.41
C TYR A 178 11.77 -2.74 13.79
N SER A 179 10.67 -2.02 13.97
CA SER A 179 9.37 -2.61 14.32
C SER A 179 8.51 -2.97 13.12
N LYS A 180 8.91 -2.56 11.91
CA LYS A 180 8.12 -2.71 10.68
C LYS A 180 8.19 -4.09 10.05
N TYR A 181 9.20 -4.87 10.39
CA TYR A 181 9.44 -6.21 9.87
C TYR A 181 9.59 -7.24 11.02
N PRO A 182 9.32 -8.53 10.79
CA PRO A 182 9.62 -9.59 11.75
C PRO A 182 11.12 -9.89 11.79
N ASP A 183 11.55 -10.58 12.84
CA ASP A 183 12.98 -10.86 13.08
C ASP A 183 13.65 -11.61 11.92
N ASP A 184 12.94 -12.49 11.23
CA ASP A 184 13.42 -13.21 10.05
C ASP A 184 13.79 -12.29 8.86
N PHE A 185 13.33 -11.04 8.89
CA PHE A 185 13.66 -9.99 7.92
C PHE A 185 14.72 -9.01 8.41
N GLU A 186 15.34 -9.24 9.59
CA GLU A 186 16.51 -8.48 10.05
C GLU A 186 17.80 -8.97 9.36
N PHE A 187 17.89 -8.72 8.05
CA PHE A 187 18.92 -9.23 7.17
C PHE A 187 20.20 -8.41 7.24
N PHE A 188 20.05 -7.10 7.26
CA PHE A 188 21.15 -6.16 7.37
C PHE A 188 21.32 -5.74 8.82
N THR A 189 22.50 -6.03 9.40
CA THR A 189 22.81 -5.81 10.82
C THR A 189 24.15 -5.09 10.98
N PRO A 190 24.39 -4.42 12.13
CA PRO A 190 23.46 -4.16 13.24
C PRO A 190 22.36 -3.14 12.86
N VAL A 191 21.25 -3.12 13.62
CA VAL A 191 20.11 -2.20 13.37
C VAL A 191 19.88 -1.25 14.54
N CYS A 192 19.36 -0.07 14.22
CA CYS A 192 18.89 0.89 15.21
C CYS A 192 17.57 0.39 15.83
N LYS A 193 17.60 -0.02 17.10
CA LYS A 193 16.41 -0.57 17.84
C LYS A 193 15.78 0.47 18.78
N THR A 194 15.77 1.75 18.40
CA THR A 194 15.17 2.83 19.18
C THR A 194 14.52 3.89 18.26
N VAL A 195 13.53 4.59 18.79
CA VAL A 195 12.93 5.76 18.13
C VAL A 195 13.79 7.01 18.25
N GLN A 196 14.77 7.00 19.18
CA GLN A 196 15.74 8.08 19.37
C GLN A 196 16.91 7.89 18.41
N ILE A 197 16.66 8.14 17.12
CA ILE A 197 17.58 7.89 16.02
C ILE A 197 18.96 8.57 16.19
N ALA A 198 19.03 9.66 16.94
CA ALA A 198 20.29 10.34 17.26
C ALA A 198 21.28 9.46 18.07
N ASN A 199 20.80 8.41 18.72
CA ASN A 199 21.61 7.47 19.48
C ASN A 199 22.20 6.33 18.63
N CYS A 200 21.86 6.27 17.35
CA CYS A 200 22.30 5.24 16.43
C CYS A 200 23.29 5.79 15.41
N SER A 201 24.17 4.93 14.94
CA SER A 201 25.03 5.25 13.80
C SER A 201 24.20 5.33 12.50
N GLN A 202 24.72 6.04 11.52
CA GLN A 202 24.11 6.11 10.19
C GLN A 202 23.92 4.72 9.59
N GLN A 203 24.88 3.83 9.77
CA GLN A 203 24.82 2.47 9.22
C GLN A 203 23.71 1.64 9.86
N GLU A 204 23.48 1.75 11.16
CA GLU A 204 22.39 1.07 11.85
C GLU A 204 21.00 1.55 11.36
N LEU A 205 20.89 2.86 11.06
CA LEU A 205 19.66 3.43 10.48
C LEU A 205 19.43 2.93 9.07
N ILE A 206 20.45 2.92 8.22
CA ILE A 206 20.38 2.39 6.85
C ILE A 206 20.00 0.91 6.87
N ASN A 207 20.62 0.12 7.74
CA ASN A 207 20.33 -1.30 7.87
C ASN A 207 18.86 -1.54 8.26
N ALA A 208 18.36 -0.81 9.26
CA ALA A 208 16.98 -0.92 9.70
C ALA A 208 16.00 -0.51 8.58
N TYR A 209 16.29 0.55 7.85
CA TYR A 209 15.50 1.02 6.73
C TYR A 209 15.50 0.01 5.55
N ASP A 210 16.66 -0.51 5.15
CA ASP A 210 16.77 -1.50 4.07
C ASP A 210 16.03 -2.81 4.39
N ASN A 211 16.00 -3.22 5.65
CA ASN A 211 15.21 -4.36 6.10
C ASN A 211 13.69 -4.09 5.92
N THR A 212 13.21 -2.85 6.11
CA THR A 212 11.80 -2.53 5.84
C THR A 212 11.48 -2.68 4.37
N ILE A 213 12.37 -2.25 3.46
CA ILE A 213 12.20 -2.40 2.02
C ILE A 213 12.14 -3.87 1.63
N ARG A 214 13.06 -4.66 2.17
CA ARG A 214 13.11 -6.10 1.92
C ARG A 214 11.86 -6.84 2.41
N TYR A 215 11.24 -6.40 3.49
CA TYR A 215 9.97 -6.94 3.97
C TYR A 215 8.78 -6.49 3.13
N THR A 216 8.84 -5.30 2.53
CA THR A 216 7.80 -4.77 1.67
C THR A 216 7.81 -5.44 0.28
N ASP A 217 8.99 -5.92 -0.18
CA ASP A 217 9.21 -6.64 -1.42
C ASP A 217 8.46 -7.97 -1.45
#